data_7c08f6b9846d94733746ed3880fc194f
#
_entry.id   7c08f6b9846d94733746ed3880fc194f
#
_cell.length_a   1.000
_cell.length_b   1.000
_cell.length_c   1.000
_cell.angle_alpha   90.00
_cell.angle_beta   90.00
_cell.angle_gamma   90.00
#
_symmetry.space_group_name_H-M   'P 1'
#
loop_
_entity.id
_entity.type
_entity.pdbx_description
1 polymer ?
#
loop_
_entity_poly.entity_id
_entity_poly.type
_entity_poly.pdbx_seq_one_letter_code
_entity_poly.pdbx_strand_id
1 'polypeptide(L)'
;MTSPFTTTRRELIARTGMAAAAIGLAGHPALSVLAQHGIPQRPIPSSGEMLPVIGLGASKVVAQIADNGTEPVANVLRALVAHGGKLIDTWPRNAANDAGFGRVLSLPELEGKLFVTTKIDQVGKDAGLQQFRDTQRHYGRDVLDLVQIFSLTDLDTHWPSLQSFKAEGAARYIGVTVAQDSQHDDLEQFLRREQPDFVQMNYSITERAVEERLLPFAADRGVAVVINRPFMNGAYFDRLEGKELPAWAGDFGCETWAQFSLKYILANPHFTCVLTETSNPAHMEENLLTAAGPLPNEAQRRRMREFIATV
;
A
#
# COMPACT_ATOMS: atom_id res chain seq x y z
N MET A 1 44.42 39.59 -5.50
CA MET A 1 44.74 38.38 -4.70
C MET A 1 43.43 37.77 -4.26
N THR A 2 42.97 36.78 -4.97
CA THR A 2 41.70 36.11 -4.75
C THR A 2 41.95 34.79 -3.99
N SER A 3 41.30 34.64 -2.85
CA SER A 3 41.36 33.43 -2.01
C SER A 3 40.51 32.32 -2.59
N PRO A 4 40.90 31.04 -2.57
CA PRO A 4 40.14 29.95 -3.14
C PRO A 4 39.03 29.49 -2.19
N PHE A 5 37.88 29.13 -2.75
CA PHE A 5 36.72 28.55 -2.09
C PHE A 5 37.07 27.18 -1.45
N THR A 6 36.94 27.07 -0.16
CA THR A 6 37.03 25.79 0.55
C THR A 6 35.64 25.15 0.60
N THR A 7 35.45 24.16 -0.25
CA THR A 7 34.26 23.25 -0.18
C THR A 7 34.34 22.40 1.06
N THR A 8 33.31 22.40 1.90
CA THR A 8 33.34 21.64 3.15
C THR A 8 33.10 20.14 2.90
N ARG A 9 33.71 19.30 3.73
CA ARG A 9 33.64 17.83 3.66
C ARG A 9 32.19 17.28 3.63
N ARG A 10 31.21 18.04 4.16
CA ARG A 10 29.78 17.72 4.15
C ARG A 10 29.14 17.86 2.76
N GLU A 11 29.53 18.84 1.97
CA GLU A 11 29.01 19.05 0.61
C GLU A 11 29.56 18.02 -0.39
N LEU A 12 30.76 17.51 -0.15
CA LEU A 12 31.35 16.45 -0.98
C LEU A 12 30.65 15.09 -0.75
N ILE A 13 30.29 14.78 0.51
CA ILE A 13 29.56 13.54 0.85
C ILE A 13 28.12 13.55 0.31
N ALA A 14 27.44 14.70 0.32
CA ALA A 14 26.09 14.82 -0.25
C ALA A 14 26.07 14.64 -1.78
N ARG A 15 27.11 15.09 -2.48
CA ARG A 15 27.20 14.96 -3.95
C ARG A 15 27.65 13.58 -4.41
N THR A 16 28.48 12.89 -3.65
CA THR A 16 28.91 11.51 -3.98
C THR A 16 27.86 10.47 -3.61
N GLY A 17 27.04 10.69 -2.57
CA GLY A 17 25.95 9.78 -2.19
C GLY A 17 24.82 9.69 -3.21
N MET A 18 24.45 10.80 -3.85
CA MET A 18 23.38 10.82 -4.88
C MET A 18 23.80 10.19 -6.21
N ALA A 19 25.09 10.30 -6.59
CA ALA A 19 25.58 9.70 -7.83
C ALA A 19 25.78 8.18 -7.72
N ALA A 20 26.09 7.67 -6.54
CA ALA A 20 26.27 6.22 -6.29
C ALA A 20 24.94 5.45 -6.26
N ALA A 21 23.84 6.05 -5.76
CA ALA A 21 22.53 5.46 -5.75
C ALA A 21 21.92 5.30 -7.16
N ALA A 22 22.16 6.29 -8.05
CA ALA A 22 21.64 6.24 -9.42
C ALA A 22 22.40 5.24 -10.32
N ILE A 23 23.65 4.94 -10.03
CA ILE A 23 24.47 4.00 -10.83
C ILE A 23 24.22 2.54 -10.41
N GLY A 24 23.84 2.29 -9.15
CA GLY A 24 23.53 0.95 -8.65
C GLY A 24 22.22 0.34 -9.19
N LEU A 25 21.24 1.17 -9.52
CA LEU A 25 19.92 0.71 -9.99
C LEU A 25 19.88 0.37 -11.47
N ALA A 26 20.69 1.02 -12.31
CA ALA A 26 20.67 0.83 -13.78
C ALA A 26 21.11 -0.57 -14.27
N GLY A 27 21.70 -1.38 -13.40
CA GLY A 27 22.12 -2.76 -13.69
C GLY A 27 21.40 -3.84 -12.90
N HIS A 28 20.36 -3.49 -12.13
CA HIS A 28 19.68 -4.45 -11.27
C HIS A 28 18.84 -5.43 -12.10
N PRO A 29 19.02 -6.77 -11.97
CA PRO A 29 18.27 -7.75 -12.77
C PRO A 29 16.75 -7.64 -12.62
N ALA A 30 16.27 -7.15 -11.48
CA ALA A 30 14.86 -6.87 -11.26
C ALA A 30 14.29 -5.77 -12.17
N LEU A 31 15.07 -4.73 -12.48
CA LEU A 31 14.65 -3.68 -13.42
C LEU A 31 14.46 -4.23 -14.84
N SER A 32 15.34 -5.12 -15.30
CA SER A 32 15.21 -5.72 -16.62
C SER A 32 13.99 -6.65 -16.70
N VAL A 33 13.66 -7.37 -15.63
CA VAL A 33 12.47 -8.24 -15.55
C VAL A 33 11.20 -7.40 -15.55
N LEU A 34 11.13 -6.32 -14.76
CA LEU A 34 9.97 -5.43 -14.75
C LEU A 34 9.80 -4.67 -16.07
N ALA A 35 10.89 -4.25 -16.71
CA ALA A 35 10.84 -3.59 -18.01
C ALA A 35 10.27 -4.50 -19.11
N GLN A 36 10.46 -5.82 -18.99
CA GLN A 36 9.97 -6.81 -19.94
C GLN A 36 8.54 -7.29 -19.64
N HIS A 37 8.15 -7.42 -18.37
CA HIS A 37 6.91 -8.10 -17.95
C HIS A 37 5.96 -7.22 -17.13
N GLY A 38 6.40 -6.03 -16.67
CA GLY A 38 5.66 -5.20 -15.72
C GLY A 38 5.58 -5.81 -14.31
N ILE A 39 4.91 -5.09 -13.40
CA ILE A 39 4.62 -5.60 -12.05
C ILE A 39 3.57 -6.71 -12.14
N PRO A 40 3.75 -7.85 -11.44
CA PRO A 40 2.71 -8.87 -11.34
C PRO A 40 1.38 -8.27 -10.88
N GLN A 41 0.30 -8.75 -11.47
CA GLN A 41 -1.05 -8.28 -11.17
C GLN A 41 -1.92 -9.44 -10.73
N ARG A 42 -2.95 -9.13 -9.93
CA ARG A 42 -3.97 -10.09 -9.50
C ARG A 42 -5.37 -9.52 -9.78
N PRO A 43 -6.33 -10.36 -10.13
CA PRO A 43 -7.68 -9.90 -10.43
C PRO A 43 -8.42 -9.45 -9.18
N ILE A 44 -9.30 -8.47 -9.32
CA ILE A 44 -10.43 -8.23 -8.42
C ILE A 44 -11.47 -9.29 -8.77
N PRO A 45 -11.80 -10.25 -7.88
CA PRO A 45 -12.65 -11.39 -8.26
C PRO A 45 -14.04 -10.97 -8.76
N SER A 46 -14.62 -9.89 -8.22
CA SER A 46 -15.98 -9.45 -8.58
C SER A 46 -16.09 -8.86 -10.01
N SER A 47 -14.96 -8.43 -10.62
CA SER A 47 -14.97 -7.76 -11.93
C SER A 47 -13.97 -8.31 -12.94
N GLY A 48 -12.92 -9.00 -12.47
CA GLY A 48 -11.78 -9.39 -13.31
C GLY A 48 -10.79 -8.25 -13.60
N GLU A 49 -11.02 -7.03 -13.11
CA GLU A 49 -10.05 -5.93 -13.26
C GLU A 49 -8.74 -6.30 -12.56
N MET A 50 -7.61 -6.07 -13.25
CA MET A 50 -6.29 -6.42 -12.74
C MET A 50 -5.69 -5.28 -11.91
N LEU A 51 -5.20 -5.60 -10.71
CA LEU A 51 -4.47 -4.69 -9.85
C LEU A 51 -3.04 -5.16 -9.63
N PRO A 52 -2.05 -4.24 -9.66
CA PRO A 52 -0.68 -4.53 -9.26
C PRO A 52 -0.64 -5.07 -7.82
N VAL A 53 0.22 -6.08 -7.59
CA VAL A 53 0.32 -6.74 -6.27
C VAL A 53 0.89 -5.85 -5.17
N ILE A 54 1.47 -4.69 -5.52
CA ILE A 54 1.97 -3.68 -4.59
C ILE A 54 1.29 -2.34 -4.87
N GLY A 55 0.81 -1.69 -3.81
CA GLY A 55 0.22 -0.37 -3.79
C GLY A 55 0.85 0.52 -2.71
N LEU A 56 0.40 1.76 -2.65
CA LEU A 56 0.86 2.76 -1.68
C LEU A 56 -0.20 2.99 -0.60
N GLY A 57 0.17 2.80 0.67
CA GLY A 57 -0.51 3.37 1.82
C GLY A 57 -0.08 4.83 1.98
N ALA A 58 -0.96 5.77 1.70
CA ALA A 58 -0.61 7.18 1.61
C ALA A 58 -1.10 8.03 2.79
N SER A 59 -1.70 7.41 3.78
CA SER A 59 -2.38 8.14 4.86
C SER A 59 -1.50 9.15 5.58
N LYS A 60 -0.24 8.83 5.86
CA LYS A 60 0.68 9.74 6.56
C LYS A 60 1.15 10.88 5.66
N VAL A 61 1.51 10.59 4.41
CA VAL A 61 2.02 11.61 3.50
C VAL A 61 0.91 12.57 3.08
N VAL A 62 -0.33 12.10 2.90
CA VAL A 62 -1.50 12.94 2.63
C VAL A 62 -1.84 13.82 3.83
N ALA A 63 -1.74 13.31 5.07
CA ALA A 63 -1.99 14.08 6.28
C ALA A 63 -1.04 15.27 6.48
N GLN A 64 0.07 15.33 5.78
CA GLN A 64 1.10 16.36 5.89
C GLN A 64 1.04 17.40 4.77
N ILE A 65 0.07 17.31 3.85
CA ILE A 65 -0.02 18.23 2.69
C ILE A 65 -0.19 19.69 3.12
N ALA A 66 -0.98 19.95 4.17
CA ALA A 66 -1.20 21.30 4.66
C ALA A 66 0.10 21.97 5.15
N ASP A 67 1.01 21.17 5.72
CA ASP A 67 2.27 21.65 6.31
C ASP A 67 3.41 21.63 5.28
N ASN A 68 3.49 20.58 4.45
CA ASN A 68 4.64 20.29 3.59
C ASN A 68 4.36 20.53 2.10
N GLY A 69 3.14 20.95 1.73
CA GLY A 69 2.72 21.11 0.34
C GLY A 69 2.40 19.75 -0.33
N THR A 70 2.05 19.83 -1.61
CA THR A 70 1.60 18.66 -2.39
C THR A 70 2.76 17.86 -3.01
N GLU A 71 3.94 18.45 -3.15
CA GLU A 71 5.05 17.85 -3.91
C GLU A 71 5.58 16.53 -3.32
N PRO A 72 5.68 16.34 -1.98
CA PRO A 72 6.09 15.06 -1.43
C PRO A 72 5.15 13.91 -1.84
N VAL A 73 3.84 14.14 -1.85
CA VAL A 73 2.83 13.15 -2.29
C VAL A 73 2.96 12.91 -3.80
N ALA A 74 3.05 13.99 -4.59
CA ALA A 74 3.18 13.90 -6.05
C ALA A 74 4.42 13.08 -6.45
N ASN A 75 5.55 13.27 -5.80
CA ASN A 75 6.79 12.55 -6.10
C ASN A 75 6.69 11.04 -5.82
N VAL A 76 6.07 10.64 -4.71
CA VAL A 76 5.85 9.21 -4.41
C VAL A 76 4.87 8.60 -5.41
N LEU A 77 3.82 9.33 -5.82
CA LEU A 77 2.87 8.84 -6.82
C LEU A 77 3.45 8.75 -8.23
N ARG A 78 4.35 9.68 -8.60
CA ARG A 78 5.12 9.57 -9.85
C ARG A 78 5.97 8.29 -9.86
N ALA A 79 6.67 8.00 -8.76
CA ALA A 79 7.43 6.77 -8.61
C ALA A 79 6.53 5.52 -8.69
N LEU A 80 5.36 5.53 -8.02
CA LEU A 80 4.38 4.46 -8.09
C LEU A 80 3.97 4.19 -9.55
N VAL A 81 3.54 5.21 -10.29
CA VAL A 81 3.04 5.07 -11.66
C VAL A 81 4.16 4.73 -12.64
N ALA A 82 5.36 5.31 -12.47
CA ALA A 82 6.51 5.06 -13.35
C ALA A 82 6.92 3.58 -13.39
N HIS A 83 6.68 2.86 -12.30
CA HIS A 83 6.99 1.42 -12.19
C HIS A 83 5.75 0.52 -12.32
N GLY A 84 4.62 1.05 -12.83
CA GLY A 84 3.40 0.28 -13.11
C GLY A 84 2.51 0.02 -11.90
N GLY A 85 2.78 0.66 -10.75
CA GLY A 85 1.87 0.67 -9.62
C GLY A 85 0.63 1.52 -9.92
N LYS A 86 -0.48 1.27 -9.23
CA LYS A 86 -1.76 1.91 -9.53
C LYS A 86 -2.57 2.24 -8.27
N LEU A 87 -2.59 1.34 -7.29
CA LEU A 87 -3.43 1.47 -6.12
C LEU A 87 -2.80 2.40 -5.08
N ILE A 88 -3.58 3.40 -4.65
CA ILE A 88 -3.27 4.28 -3.53
C ILE A 88 -4.38 4.21 -2.50
N ASP A 89 -4.01 3.95 -1.24
CA ASP A 89 -4.93 3.86 -0.11
C ASP A 89 -4.75 5.03 0.85
N THR A 90 -5.85 5.73 1.12
CA THR A 90 -5.90 6.81 2.11
C THR A 90 -7.27 6.86 2.80
N TRP A 91 -7.50 7.85 3.63
CA TRP A 91 -8.84 8.22 4.09
C TRP A 91 -8.90 9.72 4.40
N PRO A 92 -10.09 10.34 4.44
CA PRO A 92 -10.26 11.76 4.71
C PRO A 92 -9.57 12.20 6.00
N ARG A 93 -8.87 13.34 5.95
CA ARG A 93 -8.14 13.91 7.09
C ARG A 93 -8.74 15.21 7.54
N ASN A 94 -8.61 16.23 6.71
CA ASN A 94 -9.23 17.53 6.86
C ASN A 94 -9.30 18.18 5.47
N ALA A 95 -10.15 19.20 5.33
CA ALA A 95 -10.43 19.84 4.05
C ALA A 95 -9.17 20.34 3.31
N ALA A 96 -8.16 20.84 4.03
CA ALA A 96 -6.93 21.36 3.41
C ALA A 96 -6.08 20.23 2.81
N ASN A 97 -5.88 19.15 3.56
CA ASN A 97 -5.14 17.98 3.10
C ASN A 97 -5.87 17.28 1.95
N ASP A 98 -7.19 17.10 2.08
CA ASP A 98 -8.01 16.37 1.11
C ASP A 98 -8.11 17.15 -0.22
N ALA A 99 -8.31 18.46 -0.17
CA ALA A 99 -8.28 19.31 -1.36
C ALA A 99 -6.88 19.37 -1.98
N GLY A 100 -5.82 19.35 -1.15
CA GLY A 100 -4.44 19.24 -1.60
C GLY A 100 -4.19 17.93 -2.33
N PHE A 101 -4.69 16.84 -1.80
CA PHE A 101 -4.60 15.52 -2.45
C PHE A 101 -5.37 15.49 -3.78
N GLY A 102 -6.57 16.08 -3.82
CA GLY A 102 -7.33 16.25 -5.07
C GLY A 102 -6.53 16.96 -6.17
N ARG A 103 -5.79 18.04 -5.81
CA ARG A 103 -4.89 18.70 -6.77
C ARG A 103 -3.79 17.78 -7.28
N VAL A 104 -3.24 16.91 -6.42
CA VAL A 104 -2.24 15.91 -6.86
C VAL A 104 -2.86 14.89 -7.81
N LEU A 105 -4.07 14.41 -7.53
CA LEU A 105 -4.78 13.45 -8.39
C LEU A 105 -5.09 14.02 -9.79
N SER A 106 -5.20 15.34 -9.91
CA SER A 106 -5.47 16.06 -11.16
C SER A 106 -4.21 16.49 -11.92
N LEU A 107 -3.01 16.11 -11.45
CA LEU A 107 -1.78 16.36 -12.22
C LEU A 107 -1.82 15.56 -13.52
N PRO A 108 -1.46 16.17 -14.70
CA PRO A 108 -1.59 15.52 -16.01
C PRO A 108 -0.89 14.16 -16.11
N GLU A 109 0.22 14.00 -15.40
CA GLU A 109 0.99 12.75 -15.36
C GLU A 109 0.35 11.66 -14.46
N LEU A 110 -0.60 12.00 -13.59
CA LEU A 110 -1.27 11.10 -12.64
C LEU A 110 -2.75 10.88 -12.95
N GLU A 111 -3.38 11.84 -13.64
CA GLU A 111 -4.80 11.80 -13.95
C GLU A 111 -5.19 10.52 -14.70
N GLY A 112 -6.23 9.85 -14.20
CA GLY A 112 -6.75 8.60 -14.79
C GLY A 112 -5.86 7.36 -14.60
N LYS A 113 -4.67 7.48 -13.98
CA LYS A 113 -3.74 6.35 -13.80
C LYS A 113 -3.85 5.65 -12.46
N LEU A 114 -4.52 6.26 -11.49
CA LEU A 114 -4.57 5.79 -10.11
C LEU A 114 -5.93 5.16 -9.78
N PHE A 115 -5.86 4.01 -9.10
CA PHE A 115 -6.98 3.38 -8.40
C PHE A 115 -6.97 3.91 -6.95
N VAL A 116 -7.89 4.82 -6.64
CA VAL A 116 -7.89 5.54 -5.36
C VAL A 116 -8.87 4.89 -4.39
N THR A 117 -8.37 4.47 -3.23
CA THR A 117 -9.22 3.97 -2.16
C THR A 117 -9.40 5.03 -1.06
N THR A 118 -10.59 5.08 -0.49
CA THR A 118 -10.92 5.97 0.61
C THR A 118 -11.78 5.26 1.66
N LYS A 119 -12.06 5.95 2.77
CA LYS A 119 -12.76 5.34 3.90
C LYS A 119 -13.84 6.25 4.48
N ILE A 120 -14.86 5.62 5.08
CA ILE A 120 -15.82 6.26 5.99
C ILE A 120 -15.46 5.83 7.41
N ASP A 121 -15.25 6.78 8.32
CA ASP A 121 -14.90 6.57 9.72
C ASP A 121 -15.81 7.31 10.71
N GLN A 122 -16.83 7.98 10.19
CA GLN A 122 -17.81 8.73 11.01
C GLN A 122 -18.82 7.78 11.65
N VAL A 123 -19.41 8.19 12.76
CA VAL A 123 -20.54 7.51 13.39
C VAL A 123 -21.83 8.23 12.96
N GLY A 124 -22.84 7.46 12.58
CA GLY A 124 -24.14 7.95 12.12
C GLY A 124 -24.24 8.16 10.61
N LYS A 125 -25.41 7.82 10.08
CA LYS A 125 -25.67 7.81 8.65
C LYS A 125 -25.36 9.14 7.95
N ASP A 126 -25.90 10.23 8.48
CA ASP A 126 -25.77 11.56 7.84
C ASP A 126 -24.32 12.04 7.83
N ALA A 127 -23.55 11.78 8.89
CA ALA A 127 -22.13 12.11 8.97
C ALA A 127 -21.31 11.32 7.96
N GLY A 128 -21.58 10.01 7.80
CA GLY A 128 -20.93 9.18 6.78
C GLY A 128 -21.27 9.61 5.35
N LEU A 129 -22.54 9.92 5.08
CA LEU A 129 -22.96 10.46 3.79
C LEU A 129 -22.29 11.81 3.47
N GLN A 130 -22.18 12.68 4.47
CA GLN A 130 -21.50 13.96 4.30
C GLN A 130 -20.01 13.76 4.02
N GLN A 131 -19.32 12.87 4.76
CA GLN A 131 -17.91 12.55 4.54
C GLN A 131 -17.68 12.01 3.12
N PHE A 132 -18.55 11.14 2.62
CA PHE A 132 -18.47 10.62 1.25
C PHE A 132 -18.56 11.74 0.20
N ARG A 133 -19.56 12.64 0.33
CA ARG A 133 -19.74 13.79 -0.60
C ARG A 133 -18.56 14.76 -0.53
N ASP A 134 -18.03 15.00 0.68
CA ASP A 134 -16.86 15.85 0.87
C ASP A 134 -15.63 15.25 0.23
N THR A 135 -15.45 13.94 0.31
CA THR A 135 -14.36 13.22 -0.36
C THR A 135 -14.46 13.35 -1.88
N GLN A 136 -15.64 13.12 -2.48
CA GLN A 136 -15.85 13.32 -3.92
C GLN A 136 -15.45 14.74 -4.33
N ARG A 137 -15.95 15.76 -3.61
CA ARG A 137 -15.68 17.17 -3.89
C ARG A 137 -14.20 17.51 -3.76
N HIS A 138 -13.55 17.08 -2.67
CA HIS A 138 -12.15 17.38 -2.41
C HIS A 138 -11.21 16.66 -3.37
N TYR A 139 -11.51 15.42 -3.74
CA TYR A 139 -10.70 14.64 -4.68
C TYR A 139 -11.00 14.99 -6.14
N GLY A 140 -12.04 15.81 -6.41
CA GLY A 140 -12.46 16.15 -7.77
C GLY A 140 -12.94 14.94 -8.58
N ARG A 141 -13.61 13.98 -7.90
CA ARG A 141 -14.06 12.73 -8.52
C ARG A 141 -15.52 12.46 -8.21
N ASP A 142 -16.37 12.41 -9.23
CA ASP A 142 -17.80 12.03 -9.09
C ASP A 142 -17.94 10.54 -8.74
N VAL A 143 -17.03 9.70 -9.24
CA VAL A 143 -16.99 8.26 -8.98
C VAL A 143 -15.69 7.92 -8.25
N LEU A 144 -15.81 7.28 -7.07
CA LEU A 144 -14.67 6.78 -6.31
C LEU A 144 -14.39 5.32 -6.67
N ASP A 145 -13.12 4.94 -6.76
CA ASP A 145 -12.76 3.57 -7.15
C ASP A 145 -13.14 2.56 -6.07
N LEU A 146 -12.73 2.77 -4.82
CA LEU A 146 -13.08 1.89 -3.70
C LEU A 146 -13.38 2.72 -2.44
N VAL A 147 -14.56 2.50 -1.88
CA VAL A 147 -14.98 3.09 -0.59
C VAL A 147 -15.10 2.00 0.46
N GLN A 148 -14.46 2.19 1.60
CA GLN A 148 -14.40 1.18 2.67
C GLN A 148 -14.91 1.75 3.99
N ILE A 149 -15.55 0.92 4.82
CA ILE A 149 -15.82 1.27 6.22
C ILE A 149 -14.53 1.06 7.01
N PHE A 150 -14.05 2.11 7.65
CA PHE A 150 -12.82 2.07 8.43
C PHE A 150 -13.02 1.32 9.75
N SER A 151 -12.21 0.28 9.97
CA SER A 151 -12.15 -0.44 11.25
C SER A 151 -13.51 -0.97 11.75
N LEU A 152 -14.41 -1.31 10.80
CA LEU A 152 -15.80 -1.74 11.03
C LEU A 152 -16.65 -0.70 11.80
N THR A 153 -16.25 0.57 11.79
CA THR A 153 -16.94 1.66 12.50
C THR A 153 -18.38 1.80 12.01
N ASP A 154 -19.34 1.68 12.94
CA ASP A 154 -20.77 1.82 12.65
C ASP A 154 -21.24 1.01 11.43
N LEU A 155 -20.73 -0.25 11.34
CA LEU A 155 -20.84 -1.14 10.19
C LEU A 155 -22.27 -1.31 9.69
N ASP A 156 -23.21 -1.58 10.59
CA ASP A 156 -24.60 -1.86 10.23
C ASP A 156 -25.32 -0.60 9.69
N THR A 157 -24.87 0.60 10.06
CA THR A 157 -25.37 1.87 9.53
C THR A 157 -24.79 2.18 8.15
N HIS A 158 -23.48 1.94 7.96
CA HIS A 158 -22.77 2.35 6.75
C HIS A 158 -22.81 1.32 5.62
N TRP A 159 -22.93 0.03 5.93
CA TRP A 159 -22.92 -1.00 4.89
C TRP A 159 -24.06 -0.82 3.86
N PRO A 160 -25.33 -0.58 4.27
CA PRO A 160 -26.39 -0.25 3.32
C PRO A 160 -26.11 1.01 2.49
N SER A 161 -25.43 2.01 3.06
CA SER A 161 -25.04 3.23 2.34
C SER A 161 -24.01 2.95 1.25
N LEU A 162 -23.00 2.12 1.55
CA LEU A 162 -22.01 1.69 0.55
C LEU A 162 -22.66 0.91 -0.59
N GLN A 163 -23.60 0.01 -0.26
CA GLN A 163 -24.37 -0.72 -1.28
C GLN A 163 -25.15 0.24 -2.21
N SER A 164 -25.76 1.30 -1.66
CA SER A 164 -26.41 2.35 -2.46
C SER A 164 -25.42 3.09 -3.35
N PHE A 165 -24.26 3.51 -2.82
CA PHE A 165 -23.24 4.19 -3.63
C PHE A 165 -22.76 3.35 -4.81
N LYS A 166 -22.62 2.03 -4.60
CA LYS A 166 -22.26 1.12 -5.69
C LYS A 166 -23.40 0.97 -6.70
N ALA A 167 -24.62 0.80 -6.24
CA ALA A 167 -25.80 0.66 -7.10
C ALA A 167 -26.07 1.92 -7.95
N GLU A 168 -25.78 3.11 -7.40
CA GLU A 168 -25.89 4.42 -8.05
C GLU A 168 -24.69 4.73 -8.96
N GLY A 169 -23.63 3.92 -8.92
CA GLY A 169 -22.40 4.15 -9.69
C GLY A 169 -21.49 5.24 -9.11
N ALA A 170 -21.74 5.71 -7.88
CA ALA A 170 -20.91 6.69 -7.19
C ALA A 170 -19.64 6.07 -6.58
N ALA A 171 -19.64 4.75 -6.34
CA ALA A 171 -18.47 3.95 -6.02
C ALA A 171 -18.39 2.73 -6.95
N ARG A 172 -17.22 2.44 -7.49
CA ARG A 172 -17.01 1.25 -8.33
C ARG A 172 -16.97 -0.03 -7.51
N TYR A 173 -16.30 0.04 -6.38
CA TYR A 173 -16.12 -1.07 -5.42
C TYR A 173 -16.40 -0.60 -4.01
N ILE A 174 -16.85 -1.53 -3.17
CA ILE A 174 -17.12 -1.27 -1.75
C ILE A 174 -16.46 -2.34 -0.87
N GLY A 175 -16.14 -1.98 0.36
CA GLY A 175 -15.46 -2.90 1.27
C GLY A 175 -15.41 -2.43 2.72
N VAL A 176 -14.63 -3.17 3.49
CA VAL A 176 -14.39 -2.88 4.92
C VAL A 176 -12.91 -3.05 5.26
N THR A 177 -12.45 -2.41 6.34
CA THR A 177 -11.07 -2.53 6.79
C THR A 177 -10.99 -2.95 8.26
N VAL A 178 -9.96 -3.72 8.57
CA VAL A 178 -9.45 -3.93 9.92
C VAL A 178 -7.93 -3.75 9.93
N ALA A 179 -7.35 -3.51 11.10
CA ALA A 179 -5.91 -3.30 11.24
C ALA A 179 -5.31 -3.97 12.49
N GLN A 180 -6.11 -4.78 13.19
CA GLN A 180 -5.72 -5.46 14.42
C GLN A 180 -6.33 -6.86 14.48
N ASP A 181 -5.59 -7.81 15.05
CA ASP A 181 -6.02 -9.20 15.20
C ASP A 181 -7.31 -9.34 16.01
N SER A 182 -7.55 -8.44 16.98
CA SER A 182 -8.78 -8.40 17.78
C SER A 182 -10.06 -8.16 16.97
N GLN A 183 -9.95 -7.68 15.74
CA GLN A 183 -11.09 -7.40 14.85
C GLN A 183 -11.35 -8.52 13.84
N HIS A 184 -10.51 -9.56 13.80
CA HIS A 184 -10.59 -10.60 12.78
C HIS A 184 -11.85 -11.44 12.88
N ASP A 185 -12.33 -11.73 14.11
CA ASP A 185 -13.56 -12.50 14.30
C ASP A 185 -14.79 -11.71 13.84
N ASP A 186 -14.85 -10.41 14.11
CA ASP A 186 -15.93 -9.53 13.64
C ASP A 186 -15.91 -9.41 12.11
N LEU A 187 -14.73 -9.29 11.51
CA LEU A 187 -14.57 -9.28 10.06
C LEU A 187 -15.05 -10.60 9.44
N GLU A 188 -14.72 -11.74 10.04
CA GLU A 188 -15.18 -13.03 9.55
C GLU A 188 -16.70 -13.17 9.66
N GLN A 189 -17.30 -12.73 10.78
CA GLN A 189 -18.76 -12.72 10.95
C GLN A 189 -19.43 -11.83 9.88
N PHE A 190 -18.86 -10.68 9.57
CA PHE A 190 -19.33 -9.83 8.48
C PHE A 190 -19.23 -10.56 7.13
N LEU A 191 -18.09 -11.14 6.81
CA LEU A 191 -17.88 -11.88 5.56
C LEU A 191 -18.82 -13.09 5.41
N ARG A 192 -19.28 -13.70 6.51
CA ARG A 192 -20.26 -14.80 6.45
C ARG A 192 -21.65 -14.32 6.02
N ARG A 193 -22.01 -13.09 6.35
CA ARG A 193 -23.33 -12.49 6.06
C ARG A 193 -23.35 -11.71 4.75
N GLU A 194 -22.24 -11.03 4.43
CA GLU A 194 -22.14 -10.08 3.35
C GLU A 194 -21.03 -10.48 2.36
N GLN A 195 -21.11 -9.94 1.16
CA GLN A 195 -20.09 -10.15 0.12
C GLN A 195 -19.57 -8.81 -0.40
N PRO A 196 -18.62 -8.19 0.30
CA PRO A 196 -17.96 -6.99 -0.20
C PRO A 196 -17.08 -7.31 -1.42
N ASP A 197 -16.76 -6.29 -2.22
CA ASP A 197 -15.74 -6.45 -3.27
C ASP A 197 -14.35 -6.60 -2.68
N PHE A 198 -14.09 -5.87 -1.59
CA PHE A 198 -12.79 -5.81 -0.93
C PHE A 198 -12.89 -5.95 0.59
N VAL A 199 -11.87 -6.57 1.14
CA VAL A 199 -11.53 -6.45 2.56
C VAL A 199 -10.08 -5.99 2.69
N GLN A 200 -9.79 -5.15 3.67
CA GLN A 200 -8.43 -4.78 4.01
C GLN A 200 -8.10 -5.28 5.41
N MET A 201 -6.96 -5.96 5.59
CA MET A 201 -6.57 -6.53 6.87
C MET A 201 -5.06 -6.50 7.08
N ASN A 202 -4.63 -6.50 8.37
CA ASN A 202 -3.22 -6.55 8.72
C ASN A 202 -2.65 -7.95 8.45
N TYR A 203 -1.48 -7.96 7.81
CA TYR A 203 -0.69 -9.17 7.60
C TYR A 203 0.76 -8.79 7.34
N SER A 204 1.67 -9.45 8.04
CA SER A 204 3.11 -9.33 7.86
C SER A 204 3.79 -10.65 8.17
N ILE A 205 5.10 -10.72 7.99
CA ILE A 205 5.89 -11.89 8.40
C ILE A 205 5.84 -12.14 9.92
N THR A 206 5.50 -11.11 10.71
CA THR A 206 5.40 -11.17 12.18
C THR A 206 3.96 -11.19 12.69
N GLU A 207 3.00 -10.56 11.99
CA GLU A 207 1.56 -10.59 12.30
C GLU A 207 0.87 -11.52 11.29
N ARG A 208 0.66 -12.80 11.67
CA ARG A 208 0.23 -13.86 10.74
C ARG A 208 -1.13 -14.49 11.07
N ALA A 209 -1.86 -13.95 12.02
CA ALA A 209 -3.12 -14.53 12.49
C ALA A 209 -4.15 -14.81 11.37
N VAL A 210 -4.12 -14.00 10.30
CA VAL A 210 -5.02 -14.14 9.14
C VAL A 210 -4.64 -15.29 8.19
N GLU A 211 -3.40 -15.78 8.27
CA GLU A 211 -2.80 -16.64 7.23
C GLU A 211 -3.49 -17.99 7.10
N GLU A 212 -3.87 -18.59 8.23
CA GLU A 212 -4.43 -19.93 8.26
C GLU A 212 -5.95 -19.97 7.99
N ARG A 213 -6.64 -18.88 8.30
CA ARG A 213 -8.12 -18.88 8.29
C ARG A 213 -8.71 -17.77 7.43
N LEU A 214 -8.46 -16.51 7.76
CA LEU A 214 -9.21 -15.38 7.21
C LEU A 214 -8.81 -15.06 5.76
N LEU A 215 -7.52 -15.17 5.41
CA LEU A 215 -7.05 -14.97 4.04
C LEU A 215 -7.65 -16.01 3.07
N PRO A 216 -7.51 -17.34 3.29
CA PRO A 216 -8.13 -18.32 2.41
C PRO A 216 -9.66 -18.20 2.41
N PHE A 217 -10.30 -17.92 3.56
CA PHE A 217 -11.74 -17.75 3.62
C PHE A 217 -12.26 -16.59 2.74
N ALA A 218 -11.59 -15.43 2.77
CA ALA A 218 -11.95 -14.30 1.92
C ALA A 218 -11.73 -14.62 0.43
N ALA A 219 -10.61 -15.28 0.10
CA ALA A 219 -10.30 -15.70 -1.27
C ALA A 219 -11.34 -16.70 -1.82
N ASP A 220 -11.73 -17.72 -1.03
CA ASP A 220 -12.72 -18.74 -1.41
C ASP A 220 -14.11 -18.11 -1.66
N ARG A 221 -14.40 -16.98 -1.00
CA ARG A 221 -15.63 -16.21 -1.23
C ARG A 221 -15.53 -15.25 -2.43
N GLY A 222 -14.41 -15.21 -3.11
CA GLY A 222 -14.22 -14.29 -4.23
C GLY A 222 -14.14 -12.82 -3.80
N VAL A 223 -13.62 -12.53 -2.62
CA VAL A 223 -13.39 -11.19 -2.10
C VAL A 223 -11.94 -10.79 -2.32
N ALA A 224 -11.70 -9.62 -2.92
CA ALA A 224 -10.35 -9.09 -3.06
C ALA A 224 -9.78 -8.69 -1.70
N VAL A 225 -8.54 -9.11 -1.43
CA VAL A 225 -7.88 -8.80 -0.16
C VAL A 225 -6.76 -7.79 -0.37
N VAL A 226 -6.83 -6.68 0.36
CA VAL A 226 -5.76 -5.70 0.46
C VAL A 226 -5.05 -5.88 1.81
N ILE A 227 -3.74 -6.02 1.78
CA ILE A 227 -2.92 -6.16 2.99
C ILE A 227 -2.45 -4.79 3.44
N ASN A 228 -2.73 -4.44 4.69
CA ASN A 228 -2.15 -3.29 5.35
C ASN A 228 -1.07 -3.70 6.37
N ARG A 229 -0.28 -2.73 6.85
CA ARG A 229 0.76 -2.90 7.88
C ARG A 229 1.82 -3.98 7.58
N PRO A 230 2.33 -4.14 6.35
CA PRO A 230 3.33 -5.17 6.04
C PRO A 230 4.62 -5.02 6.85
N PHE A 231 4.85 -3.82 7.40
CA PHE A 231 6.01 -3.46 8.23
C PHE A 231 5.59 -3.00 9.65
N MET A 232 4.39 -3.35 10.13
CA MET A 232 3.90 -3.01 11.48
C MET A 232 4.02 -1.51 11.81
N ASN A 233 3.71 -0.61 10.86
CA ASN A 233 3.88 0.85 10.99
C ASN A 233 5.32 1.30 11.30
N GLY A 234 6.32 0.51 10.92
CA GLY A 234 7.76 0.78 11.15
C GLY A 234 8.39 -0.07 12.25
N ALA A 235 7.62 -0.59 13.21
CA ALA A 235 8.15 -1.41 14.32
C ALA A 235 8.93 -2.66 13.85
N TYR A 236 8.66 -3.14 12.64
CA TYR A 236 9.45 -4.19 12.00
C TYR A 236 10.93 -3.78 11.82
N PHE A 237 11.17 -2.56 11.36
CA PHE A 237 12.52 -2.06 11.14
C PHE A 237 13.23 -1.72 12.44
N ASP A 238 12.51 -1.14 13.42
CA ASP A 238 13.07 -0.84 14.75
C ASP A 238 13.61 -2.11 15.43
N ARG A 239 12.85 -3.21 15.30
CA ARG A 239 13.26 -4.52 15.84
C ARG A 239 14.51 -5.10 15.16
N LEU A 240 14.74 -4.77 13.90
CA LEU A 240 15.82 -5.32 13.07
C LEU A 240 17.01 -4.37 12.95
N GLU A 241 17.01 -3.25 13.66
CA GLU A 241 18.15 -2.32 13.65
C GLU A 241 19.44 -3.02 14.05
N GLY A 242 20.49 -2.83 13.24
CA GLY A 242 21.80 -3.46 13.44
C GLY A 242 21.86 -4.98 13.18
N LYS A 243 20.77 -5.60 12.70
CA LYS A 243 20.75 -7.01 12.29
C LYS A 243 21.06 -7.15 10.81
N GLU A 244 21.83 -8.17 10.47
CA GLU A 244 22.14 -8.52 9.09
C GLU A 244 21.12 -9.50 8.52
N LEU A 245 20.80 -9.33 7.23
CA LEU A 245 20.03 -10.32 6.48
C LEU A 245 20.79 -11.66 6.43
N PRO A 246 20.09 -12.80 6.56
CA PRO A 246 20.73 -14.08 6.37
C PRO A 246 21.19 -14.24 4.90
N ALA A 247 22.39 -14.79 4.69
CA ALA A 247 22.99 -14.92 3.34
C ALA A 247 22.05 -15.60 2.33
N TRP A 248 21.20 -16.54 2.77
CA TRP A 248 20.24 -17.24 1.92
C TRP A 248 19.04 -16.37 1.47
N ALA A 249 18.86 -15.16 2.01
CA ALA A 249 17.85 -14.24 1.52
C ALA A 249 18.12 -13.81 0.07
N GLY A 250 19.40 -13.85 -0.36
CA GLY A 250 19.80 -13.65 -1.75
C GLY A 250 19.26 -14.70 -2.73
N ASP A 251 18.87 -15.91 -2.28
CA ASP A 251 18.32 -16.96 -3.13
C ASP A 251 17.03 -16.54 -3.85
N PHE A 252 16.29 -15.58 -3.27
CA PHE A 252 15.11 -14.97 -3.87
C PHE A 252 15.24 -13.43 -4.03
N GLY A 253 16.48 -12.94 -4.13
CA GLY A 253 16.78 -11.56 -4.51
C GLY A 253 16.50 -10.53 -3.44
N CYS A 254 16.57 -10.88 -2.15
CA CYS A 254 16.45 -9.91 -1.05
C CYS A 254 17.81 -9.34 -0.67
N GLU A 255 17.91 -8.02 -0.71
CA GLU A 255 19.06 -7.22 -0.29
C GLU A 255 18.73 -6.37 0.95
N THR A 256 17.44 -6.18 1.25
CA THR A 256 16.95 -5.40 2.38
C THR A 256 15.91 -6.15 3.19
N TRP A 257 15.70 -5.71 4.44
CA TRP A 257 14.64 -6.23 5.29
C TRP A 257 13.23 -5.94 4.76
N ALA A 258 13.07 -4.82 4.03
CA ALA A 258 11.81 -4.51 3.36
C ALA A 258 11.47 -5.55 2.30
N GLN A 259 12.43 -5.86 1.44
CA GLN A 259 12.29 -6.91 0.42
C GLN A 259 12.02 -8.29 1.05
N PHE A 260 12.70 -8.63 2.13
CA PHE A 260 12.51 -9.88 2.86
C PHE A 260 11.06 -10.03 3.35
N SER A 261 10.52 -9.01 4.03
CA SER A 261 9.12 -9.03 4.48
C SER A 261 8.13 -9.08 3.30
N LEU A 262 8.34 -8.27 2.26
CA LEU A 262 7.45 -8.24 1.12
C LEU A 262 7.46 -9.54 0.32
N LYS A 263 8.61 -10.17 0.09
CA LYS A 263 8.70 -11.49 -0.58
C LYS A 263 7.93 -12.56 0.17
N TYR A 264 7.98 -12.54 1.52
CA TYR A 264 7.18 -13.44 2.33
C TYR A 264 5.67 -13.27 2.07
N ILE A 265 5.18 -12.03 2.03
CA ILE A 265 3.77 -11.71 1.77
C ILE A 265 3.42 -12.05 0.32
N LEU A 266 4.22 -11.61 -0.65
CA LEU A 266 3.98 -11.81 -2.08
C LEU A 266 3.85 -13.29 -2.48
N ALA A 267 4.52 -14.18 -1.76
CA ALA A 267 4.43 -15.62 -1.97
C ALA A 267 3.09 -16.23 -1.51
N ASN A 268 2.26 -15.51 -0.72
CA ASN A 268 0.93 -15.97 -0.38
C ASN A 268 -0.04 -15.72 -1.55
N PRO A 269 -0.79 -16.72 -2.04
CA PRO A 269 -1.69 -16.53 -3.19
C PRO A 269 -3.03 -15.84 -2.82
N HIS A 270 -3.39 -15.74 -1.55
CA HIS A 270 -4.74 -15.39 -1.09
C HIS A 270 -4.94 -13.88 -0.84
N PHE A 271 -4.18 -12.99 -1.47
CA PHE A 271 -4.42 -11.55 -1.42
C PHE A 271 -4.32 -10.92 -2.83
N THR A 272 -4.84 -9.73 -3.01
CA THR A 272 -4.83 -8.99 -4.28
C THR A 272 -3.70 -7.97 -4.32
N CYS A 273 -3.54 -7.14 -3.29
CA CYS A 273 -2.55 -6.07 -3.24
C CYS A 273 -2.03 -5.88 -1.81
N VAL A 274 -0.73 -5.60 -1.65
CA VAL A 274 -0.12 -5.18 -0.38
C VAL A 274 0.22 -3.70 -0.40
N LEU A 275 -0.15 -2.99 0.65
CA LEU A 275 0.10 -1.55 0.80
C LEU A 275 1.41 -1.32 1.54
N THR A 276 2.38 -0.74 0.84
CA THR A 276 3.60 -0.24 1.46
C THR A 276 3.42 1.23 1.81
N GLU A 277 3.72 1.63 3.05
CA GLU A 277 3.60 3.03 3.47
C GLU A 277 4.98 3.69 3.41
N THR A 278 5.13 4.69 2.55
CA THR A 278 6.35 5.49 2.44
C THR A 278 6.06 6.91 1.93
N SER A 279 6.87 7.86 2.36
CA SER A 279 6.94 9.22 1.78
C SER A 279 8.18 9.40 0.89
N ASN A 280 9.02 8.38 0.76
CA ASN A 280 10.25 8.41 -0.02
C ASN A 280 10.05 7.73 -1.38
N PRO A 281 10.19 8.45 -2.52
CA PRO A 281 10.07 7.85 -3.85
C PRO A 281 11.01 6.66 -4.10
N ALA A 282 12.24 6.70 -3.57
CA ALA A 282 13.19 5.60 -3.74
C ALA A 282 12.74 4.32 -2.99
N HIS A 283 12.12 4.46 -1.82
CA HIS A 283 11.53 3.30 -1.14
C HIS A 283 10.30 2.77 -1.89
N MET A 284 9.52 3.64 -2.55
CA MET A 284 8.39 3.19 -3.38
C MET A 284 8.90 2.37 -4.57
N GLU A 285 9.93 2.83 -5.24
CA GLU A 285 10.61 2.12 -6.32
C GLU A 285 11.14 0.76 -5.85
N GLU A 286 11.91 0.72 -4.74
CA GLU A 286 12.42 -0.51 -4.15
C GLU A 286 11.29 -1.51 -3.83
N ASN A 287 10.21 -1.04 -3.22
CA ASN A 287 9.06 -1.89 -2.90
C ASN A 287 8.46 -2.51 -4.17
N LEU A 288 8.26 -1.71 -5.24
CA LEU A 288 7.72 -2.19 -6.50
C LEU A 288 8.66 -3.19 -7.19
N LEU A 289 9.97 -2.94 -7.17
CA LEU A 289 11.00 -3.83 -7.70
C LEU A 289 11.03 -5.18 -6.98
N THR A 290 10.64 -5.22 -5.71
CA THR A 290 10.53 -6.44 -4.92
C THR A 290 9.53 -7.44 -5.51
N ALA A 291 8.54 -6.99 -6.26
CA ALA A 291 7.58 -7.88 -6.92
C ALA A 291 8.20 -8.72 -8.06
N ALA A 292 9.37 -8.31 -8.56
CA ALA A 292 10.10 -9.04 -9.61
C ALA A 292 10.90 -10.21 -9.06
N GLY A 293 11.20 -11.17 -9.95
CA GLY A 293 12.07 -12.32 -9.66
C GLY A 293 11.40 -13.41 -8.82
N PRO A 294 12.18 -14.37 -8.32
CA PRO A 294 11.65 -15.54 -7.64
C PRO A 294 10.98 -15.20 -6.32
N LEU A 295 9.92 -15.94 -5.99
CA LEU A 295 9.25 -15.89 -4.70
C LEU A 295 9.64 -17.12 -3.87
N PRO A 296 9.72 -17.00 -2.54
CA PRO A 296 10.01 -18.12 -1.65
C PRO A 296 8.87 -19.15 -1.73
N ASN A 297 9.24 -20.44 -1.83
CA ASN A 297 8.29 -21.55 -1.66
C ASN A 297 7.92 -21.75 -0.19
N GLU A 298 7.00 -22.67 0.12
CA GLU A 298 6.50 -22.84 1.50
C GLU A 298 7.60 -23.27 2.49
N ALA A 299 8.57 -24.09 2.08
CA ALA A 299 9.68 -24.46 2.95
C ALA A 299 10.59 -23.25 3.25
N GLN A 300 10.81 -22.40 2.25
CA GLN A 300 11.57 -21.15 2.40
C GLN A 300 10.78 -20.15 3.25
N ARG A 301 9.47 -19.98 3.04
CA ARG A 301 8.60 -19.14 3.88
C ARG A 301 8.65 -19.59 5.35
N ARG A 302 8.59 -20.89 5.61
CA ARG A 302 8.74 -21.43 6.97
C ARG A 302 10.10 -21.06 7.58
N ARG A 303 11.19 -21.23 6.82
CA ARG A 303 12.54 -20.81 7.26
C ARG A 303 12.61 -19.31 7.55
N MET A 304 11.94 -18.47 6.75
CA MET A 304 11.84 -17.02 6.98
C MET A 304 11.14 -16.71 8.31
N ARG A 305 10.01 -17.39 8.60
CA ARG A 305 9.27 -17.24 9.87
C ARG A 305 10.11 -17.63 11.08
N GLU A 306 10.77 -18.78 11.00
CA GLU A 306 11.64 -19.28 12.06
C GLU A 306 12.80 -18.31 12.33
N PHE A 307 13.44 -17.82 11.28
CA PHE A 307 14.54 -16.87 11.40
C PHE A 307 14.08 -15.54 12.03
N ILE A 308 12.99 -14.94 11.55
CA ILE A 308 12.50 -13.65 12.07
C ILE A 308 12.07 -13.77 13.55
N ALA A 309 11.72 -14.93 14.03
CA ALA A 309 11.37 -15.17 15.41
C ALA A 309 12.61 -15.15 16.35
N THR A 310 13.83 -15.30 15.81
CA THR A 310 15.08 -15.34 16.56
C THR A 310 15.82 -14.01 16.62
N VAL A 311 15.46 -13.05 15.80
CA VAL A 311 16.07 -11.72 15.67
C VAL A 311 15.13 -10.64 16.14
#